data_7afa0ea25c5e152def761944f00f3b53
#
_entry.id   7afa0ea25c5e152def761944f00f3b53
#
_cell.length_a   1.000
_cell.length_b   1.000
_cell.length_c   1.000
_cell.angle_alpha   90.00
_cell.angle_beta   90.00
_cell.angle_gamma   90.00
#
_symmetry.space_group_name_H-M   'P 1'
#
loop_
_entity.id
_entity.type
_entity.pdbx_description
1 polymer ?
#
loop_
_entity_poly.entity_id
_entity_poly.type
_entity_poly.pdbx_seq_one_letter_code
_entity_poly.pdbx_strand_id
1 'polypeptide(L)'
;MSSQGEKIGSALAKAIKGTAAKMKDDAPAAKMYRTNLKDVPHVGGLKREDGWIDMQVQFLIDKKSAGADHVVGWTVLKPGASHDSHRHHNCDEFFIVLKGKGHIITEHGLEPSGEGDVVYSPRDCWHGFNNTSDEDVVLVWGWMGAGSIDASGYQVHPEHHK
;
A
#
# COMPACT_ATOMS: atom_id res chain seq x y z
N MET A 1 14.65 31.58 -42.84
CA MET A 1 14.11 32.13 -41.58
C MET A 1 13.65 30.96 -40.72
N SER A 2 14.40 30.56 -39.68
CA SER A 2 13.94 29.50 -38.76
C SER A 2 12.78 30.06 -37.95
N SER A 3 11.71 29.28 -37.80
CA SER A 3 10.54 29.71 -37.11
C SER A 3 10.81 29.92 -35.62
N GLN A 4 10.08 30.83 -34.99
CA GLN A 4 10.20 31.13 -33.56
C GLN A 4 9.98 29.85 -32.70
N GLY A 5 9.20 28.88 -33.20
CA GLY A 5 8.96 27.58 -32.56
C GLY A 5 10.20 26.69 -32.50
N GLU A 6 11.03 26.67 -33.56
CA GLU A 6 12.27 25.88 -33.57
C GLU A 6 13.32 26.39 -32.57
N LYS A 7 13.37 27.73 -32.35
CA LYS A 7 14.27 28.34 -31.37
C LYS A 7 13.84 28.04 -29.92
N ILE A 8 12.54 28.02 -29.65
CA ILE A 8 11.98 27.66 -28.33
C ILE A 8 12.22 26.18 -28.04
N GLY A 9 11.97 25.29 -28.99
CA GLY A 9 12.22 23.85 -28.86
C GLY A 9 13.69 23.53 -28.59
N SER A 10 14.62 24.20 -29.29
CA SER A 10 16.07 24.03 -29.09
C SER A 10 16.53 24.53 -27.72
N ALA A 11 16.01 25.69 -27.26
CA ALA A 11 16.35 26.23 -25.94
C ALA A 11 15.83 25.34 -24.80
N LEU A 12 14.61 24.80 -24.93
CA LEU A 12 14.01 23.90 -23.96
C LEU A 12 14.77 22.57 -23.88
N ALA A 13 15.13 21.99 -25.02
CA ALA A 13 15.93 20.75 -25.10
C ALA A 13 17.32 20.92 -24.46
N LYS A 14 17.94 22.09 -24.63
CA LYS A 14 19.23 22.42 -24.01
C LYS A 14 19.12 22.63 -22.50
N ALA A 15 18.04 23.24 -22.03
CA ALA A 15 17.75 23.43 -20.60
C ALA A 15 17.52 22.07 -19.93
N ILE A 16 16.72 21.17 -20.52
CA ILE A 16 16.45 19.82 -20.00
C ILE A 16 17.75 18.99 -19.93
N LYS A 17 18.59 19.01 -20.97
CA LYS A 17 19.89 18.33 -20.96
C LYS A 17 20.86 18.91 -19.92
N GLY A 18 20.86 20.23 -19.73
CA GLY A 18 21.70 20.88 -18.71
C GLY A 18 21.27 20.56 -17.29
N THR A 19 19.95 20.45 -17.03
CA THR A 19 19.40 20.05 -15.72
C THR A 19 19.67 18.57 -15.45
N ALA A 20 19.47 17.68 -16.42
CA ALA A 20 19.76 16.26 -16.29
C ALA A 20 21.27 15.94 -16.07
N ALA A 21 22.17 16.74 -16.65
CA ALA A 21 23.61 16.60 -16.42
C ALA A 21 24.05 17.06 -15.02
N LYS A 22 23.38 18.07 -14.44
CA LYS A 22 23.68 18.58 -13.09
C LYS A 22 23.15 17.69 -11.96
N MET A 23 22.14 16.85 -12.22
CA MET A 23 21.56 15.95 -11.22
C MET A 23 22.34 14.61 -11.08
N LYS A 24 23.42 14.41 -11.84
CA LYS A 24 24.11 13.10 -11.90
C LYS A 24 25.22 12.88 -10.89
N ASP A 25 25.73 13.90 -10.21
CA ASP A 25 27.06 13.74 -9.60
C ASP A 25 27.11 13.64 -8.08
N ASP A 26 26.01 13.84 -7.30
CA ASP A 26 26.08 13.85 -5.84
C ASP A 26 25.05 12.95 -5.13
N ALA A 27 24.17 12.25 -5.81
CA ALA A 27 23.26 11.30 -5.16
C ALA A 27 23.96 9.93 -5.04
N PRO A 28 23.96 9.30 -3.86
CA PRO A 28 24.45 7.93 -3.73
C PRO A 28 23.70 7.04 -4.70
N ALA A 29 24.42 6.14 -5.38
CA ALA A 29 23.83 5.21 -6.34
C ALA A 29 22.65 4.47 -5.70
N ALA A 30 21.46 4.65 -6.26
CA ALA A 30 20.25 4.00 -5.77
C ALA A 30 20.46 2.48 -5.83
N LYS A 31 20.29 1.80 -4.69
CA LYS A 31 20.45 0.34 -4.60
C LYS A 31 19.08 -0.31 -4.67
N MET A 32 18.92 -1.25 -5.61
CA MET A 32 17.70 -2.07 -5.70
C MET A 32 17.56 -2.94 -4.45
N TYR A 33 16.38 -2.92 -3.83
CA TYR A 33 15.99 -3.87 -2.80
C TYR A 33 15.26 -5.06 -3.44
N ARG A 34 15.58 -6.27 -2.99
CA ARG A 34 14.93 -7.52 -3.41
C ARG A 34 14.74 -8.42 -2.21
N THR A 35 13.54 -8.96 -2.07
CA THR A 35 13.22 -9.98 -1.08
C THR A 35 12.39 -11.11 -1.71
N ASN A 36 12.14 -12.17 -0.96
CA ASN A 36 11.23 -13.24 -1.33
C ASN A 36 10.22 -13.42 -0.18
N LEU A 37 8.96 -13.66 -0.50
CA LEU A 37 7.88 -13.82 0.48
C LEU A 37 8.22 -14.84 1.59
N LYS A 38 8.85 -15.96 1.24
CA LYS A 38 9.28 -17.00 2.20
C LYS A 38 10.35 -16.55 3.20
N ASP A 39 11.07 -15.49 2.88
CA ASP A 39 12.19 -14.97 3.69
C ASP A 39 11.74 -13.81 4.61
N VAL A 40 10.50 -13.32 4.46
CA VAL A 40 9.94 -12.25 5.27
C VAL A 40 9.11 -12.84 6.40
N PRO A 41 9.43 -12.55 7.67
CA PRO A 41 8.65 -13.06 8.80
C PRO A 41 7.25 -12.45 8.84
N HIS A 42 6.30 -13.18 9.41
CA HIS A 42 5.00 -12.62 9.76
C HIS A 42 5.16 -11.54 10.83
N VAL A 43 4.36 -10.49 10.72
CA VAL A 43 4.31 -9.39 11.70
C VAL A 43 3.73 -9.94 13.00
N GLY A 44 4.49 -9.77 14.09
CA GLY A 44 4.02 -10.12 15.43
C GLY A 44 3.31 -8.96 16.12
N GLY A 45 2.52 -9.28 17.15
CA GLY A 45 1.90 -8.29 18.01
C GLY A 45 0.65 -7.61 17.43
N LEU A 46 0.14 -8.12 16.31
CA LEU A 46 -1.17 -7.69 15.78
C LEU A 46 -2.27 -8.21 16.71
N LYS A 47 -3.16 -7.32 17.14
CA LYS A 47 -4.17 -7.63 18.14
C LYS A 47 -5.57 -7.50 17.58
N ARG A 48 -6.47 -8.37 18.09
CA ARG A 48 -7.88 -8.37 17.73
C ARG A 48 -8.56 -7.03 18.11
N GLU A 49 -8.23 -6.48 19.27
CA GLU A 49 -8.73 -5.18 19.73
C GLU A 49 -8.34 -4.00 18.83
N ASP A 50 -7.28 -4.16 18.03
CA ASP A 50 -6.82 -3.18 17.04
C ASP A 50 -7.36 -3.51 15.63
N GLY A 51 -8.34 -4.40 15.50
CA GLY A 51 -8.99 -4.75 14.24
C GLY A 51 -8.27 -5.81 13.40
N TRP A 52 -7.24 -6.50 13.93
CA TRP A 52 -6.46 -7.53 13.23
C TRP A 52 -6.93 -8.93 13.66
N ILE A 53 -7.95 -9.47 12.99
CA ILE A 53 -8.61 -10.71 13.41
C ILE A 53 -8.12 -11.89 12.57
N ASP A 54 -7.34 -12.78 13.19
CA ASP A 54 -6.86 -14.06 12.62
C ASP A 54 -6.16 -13.94 11.25
N MET A 55 -5.44 -12.82 11.07
CA MET A 55 -4.70 -12.49 9.85
C MET A 55 -3.23 -12.89 9.95
N GLN A 56 -2.67 -13.32 8.81
CA GLN A 56 -1.23 -13.49 8.64
C GLN A 56 -0.71 -12.36 7.75
N VAL A 57 0.10 -11.47 8.30
CA VAL A 57 0.58 -10.26 7.64
C VAL A 57 2.09 -10.28 7.50
N GLN A 58 2.61 -9.87 6.35
CA GLN A 58 4.03 -9.70 6.09
C GLN A 58 4.27 -8.33 5.44
N PHE A 59 5.24 -7.57 5.95
CA PHE A 59 5.69 -6.31 5.34
C PHE A 59 6.87 -6.62 4.43
N LEU A 60 6.63 -6.65 3.12
CA LEU A 60 7.63 -7.03 2.12
C LEU A 60 8.61 -5.89 1.84
N ILE A 61 8.12 -4.66 1.81
CA ILE A 61 8.87 -3.42 1.63
C ILE A 61 8.37 -2.44 2.68
N ASP A 62 9.28 -1.85 3.44
CA ASP A 62 8.98 -0.84 4.43
C ASP A 62 10.20 0.06 4.71
N LYS A 63 10.07 0.99 5.65
CA LYS A 63 11.17 1.85 6.09
C LYS A 63 12.34 1.07 6.65
N LYS A 64 12.06 0.01 7.40
CA LYS A 64 13.09 -0.80 8.07
C LYS A 64 13.85 -1.68 7.08
N SER A 65 13.17 -2.34 6.17
CA SER A 65 13.76 -3.30 5.23
C SER A 65 14.44 -2.63 4.04
N ALA A 66 13.83 -1.59 3.49
CA ALA A 66 14.24 -0.96 2.22
C ALA A 66 14.52 0.54 2.32
N GLY A 67 14.32 1.17 3.49
CA GLY A 67 14.40 2.63 3.64
C GLY A 67 13.25 3.38 2.94
N ALA A 68 12.17 2.67 2.58
CA ALA A 68 11.07 3.22 1.81
C ALA A 68 10.12 4.08 2.64
N ASP A 69 9.56 5.13 2.03
CA ASP A 69 8.50 5.96 2.61
C ASP A 69 7.10 5.45 2.18
N HIS A 70 7.00 4.17 1.90
CA HIS A 70 5.77 3.43 1.59
C HIS A 70 5.91 1.99 2.11
N VAL A 71 4.80 1.28 2.18
CA VAL A 71 4.75 -0.13 2.52
C VAL A 71 4.19 -0.92 1.35
N VAL A 72 4.74 -2.10 1.10
CA VAL A 72 4.09 -3.15 0.32
C VAL A 72 3.95 -4.35 1.23
N GLY A 73 2.74 -4.84 1.38
CA GLY A 73 2.41 -5.94 2.27
C GLY A 73 1.76 -7.12 1.56
N TRP A 74 1.78 -8.23 2.25
CA TRP A 74 1.09 -9.46 1.89
C TRP A 74 0.25 -9.92 3.07
N THR A 75 -0.97 -10.31 2.82
CA THR A 75 -1.87 -10.82 3.86
C THR A 75 -2.59 -12.07 3.39
N VAL A 76 -2.68 -13.04 4.31
CA VAL A 76 -3.58 -14.19 4.18
C VAL A 76 -4.64 -14.08 5.27
N LEU A 77 -5.91 -14.01 4.85
CA LEU A 77 -7.07 -14.07 5.73
C LEU A 77 -7.65 -15.48 5.67
N LYS A 78 -7.64 -16.16 6.80
CA LYS A 78 -8.31 -17.46 6.95
C LYS A 78 -9.83 -17.32 6.90
N PRO A 79 -10.61 -18.40 6.69
CA PRO A 79 -12.06 -18.34 6.84
C PRO A 79 -12.49 -17.69 8.15
N GLY A 80 -13.33 -16.65 8.06
CA GLY A 80 -13.79 -15.86 9.21
C GLY A 80 -12.81 -14.81 9.71
N ALA A 81 -11.62 -14.67 9.11
CA ALA A 81 -10.67 -13.61 9.45
C ALA A 81 -11.14 -12.25 8.93
N SER A 82 -10.75 -11.20 9.63
CA SER A 82 -11.10 -9.81 9.30
C SER A 82 -9.95 -8.85 9.54
N HIS A 83 -9.75 -7.92 8.64
CA HIS A 83 -9.15 -6.63 8.94
C HIS A 83 -10.31 -5.65 9.10
N ASP A 84 -10.66 -5.36 10.35
CA ASP A 84 -11.85 -4.58 10.67
C ASP A 84 -11.75 -3.15 10.15
N SER A 85 -12.88 -2.45 10.18
CA SER A 85 -12.95 -1.06 9.71
C SER A 85 -11.91 -0.19 10.39
N HIS A 86 -11.05 0.42 9.59
CA HIS A 86 -9.96 1.30 10.01
C HIS A 86 -9.72 2.38 8.96
N ARG A 87 -8.87 3.33 9.27
CA ARG A 87 -8.40 4.36 8.33
C ARG A 87 -6.96 4.73 8.60
N HIS A 88 -6.36 5.41 7.65
CA HIS A 88 -5.02 6.00 7.76
C HIS A 88 -5.09 7.51 7.57
N HIS A 89 -4.53 8.26 8.52
CA HIS A 89 -4.50 9.72 8.42
C HIS A 89 -3.38 10.24 7.51
N ASN A 90 -2.29 9.47 7.38
CA ASN A 90 -1.06 9.98 6.77
C ASN A 90 -0.70 9.32 5.44
N CYS A 91 -1.46 8.33 4.99
CA CYS A 91 -1.22 7.65 3.71
C CYS A 91 -2.52 7.22 3.05
N ASP A 92 -2.44 7.03 1.74
CA ASP A 92 -3.47 6.32 1.00
C ASP A 92 -3.15 4.82 1.03
N GLU A 93 -4.16 3.96 0.89
CA GLU A 93 -3.97 2.52 0.79
C GLU A 93 -4.57 1.97 -0.51
N PHE A 94 -3.93 0.98 -1.07
CA PHE A 94 -4.55 0.11 -2.08
C PHE A 94 -4.44 -1.33 -1.66
N PHE A 95 -5.35 -2.18 -2.14
CA PHE A 95 -5.15 -3.62 -2.12
C PHE A 95 -5.66 -4.29 -3.38
N ILE A 96 -5.11 -5.46 -3.66
CA ILE A 96 -5.45 -6.31 -4.79
C ILE A 96 -5.79 -7.70 -4.25
N VAL A 97 -6.96 -8.21 -4.57
CA VAL A 97 -7.33 -9.59 -4.24
C VAL A 97 -6.66 -10.53 -5.23
N LEU A 98 -5.65 -11.27 -4.77
CA LEU A 98 -4.93 -12.22 -5.62
C LEU A 98 -5.59 -13.60 -5.67
N LYS A 99 -6.33 -13.93 -4.61
CA LYS A 99 -7.02 -15.23 -4.50
C LYS A 99 -8.20 -15.11 -3.54
N GLY A 100 -9.25 -15.88 -3.81
CA GLY A 100 -10.42 -15.98 -2.95
C GLY A 100 -11.42 -14.86 -3.14
N LYS A 101 -12.38 -14.77 -2.22
CA LYS A 101 -13.46 -13.80 -2.21
C LYS A 101 -13.90 -13.46 -0.79
N GLY A 102 -14.46 -12.28 -0.62
CA GLY A 102 -14.98 -11.80 0.66
C GLY A 102 -15.77 -10.53 0.48
N HIS A 103 -15.67 -9.62 1.45
CA HIS A 103 -16.34 -8.33 1.42
C HIS A 103 -15.39 -7.22 1.85
N ILE A 104 -15.38 -6.14 1.08
CA ILE A 104 -14.81 -4.86 1.50
C ILE A 104 -15.75 -4.27 2.55
N ILE A 105 -15.19 -3.76 3.64
CA ILE A 105 -15.91 -2.95 4.63
C ILE A 105 -15.80 -1.50 4.17
N THR A 106 -16.92 -0.83 3.98
CA THR A 106 -16.99 0.59 3.59
C THR A 106 -17.86 1.36 4.58
N GLU A 107 -17.89 2.70 4.50
CA GLU A 107 -18.80 3.54 5.29
C GLU A 107 -20.29 3.23 5.01
N HIS A 108 -20.59 2.59 3.88
CA HIS A 108 -21.95 2.28 3.44
C HIS A 108 -22.33 0.82 3.66
N GLY A 109 -21.46 0.03 4.28
CA GLY A 109 -21.65 -1.38 4.55
C GLY A 109 -20.67 -2.30 3.86
N LEU A 110 -21.07 -3.54 3.63
CA LEU A 110 -20.23 -4.57 3.02
C LEU A 110 -20.46 -4.64 1.52
N GLU A 111 -19.39 -4.59 0.74
CA GLU A 111 -19.40 -4.74 -0.70
C GLU A 111 -18.69 -6.03 -1.12
N PRO A 112 -19.30 -6.91 -1.96
CA PRO A 112 -18.63 -8.12 -2.42
C PRO A 112 -17.33 -7.80 -3.15
N SER A 113 -16.29 -8.60 -2.92
CA SER A 113 -15.00 -8.48 -3.59
C SER A 113 -14.37 -9.87 -3.80
N GLY A 114 -13.64 -10.03 -4.90
CA GLY A 114 -13.04 -11.29 -5.29
C GLY A 114 -11.77 -11.14 -6.11
N GLU A 115 -11.24 -12.26 -6.54
CA GLU A 115 -9.99 -12.36 -7.30
C GLU A 115 -9.97 -11.39 -8.50
N GLY A 116 -8.91 -10.58 -8.58
CA GLY A 116 -8.70 -9.56 -9.61
C GLY A 116 -9.20 -8.17 -9.22
N ASP A 117 -9.95 -8.02 -8.14
CA ASP A 117 -10.39 -6.69 -7.69
C ASP A 117 -9.21 -5.87 -7.18
N VAL A 118 -9.23 -4.59 -7.54
CA VAL A 118 -8.28 -3.57 -7.12
C VAL A 118 -9.04 -2.47 -6.40
N VAL A 119 -8.69 -2.22 -5.15
CA VAL A 119 -9.33 -1.23 -4.29
C VAL A 119 -8.34 -0.15 -3.94
N TYR A 120 -8.79 1.10 -3.96
CA TYR A 120 -8.03 2.26 -3.51
C TYR A 120 -8.82 3.00 -2.46
N SER A 121 -8.20 3.18 -1.29
CA SER A 121 -8.72 3.90 -0.15
C SER A 121 -7.90 5.18 0.05
N PRO A 122 -8.42 6.36 -0.25
CA PRO A 122 -7.74 7.61 0.09
C PRO A 122 -7.61 7.74 1.62
N ARG A 123 -6.65 8.55 2.07
CA ARG A 123 -6.48 8.81 3.50
C ARG A 123 -7.80 9.32 4.11
N ASP A 124 -7.99 8.99 5.38
CA ASP A 124 -9.20 9.23 6.17
C ASP A 124 -10.46 8.46 5.75
N CYS A 125 -10.42 7.69 4.66
CA CYS A 125 -11.51 6.80 4.25
C CYS A 125 -11.55 5.56 5.15
N TRP A 126 -12.69 5.26 5.77
CA TRP A 126 -12.92 4.03 6.51
C TRP A 126 -13.00 2.84 5.55
N HIS A 127 -12.19 1.83 5.80
CA HIS A 127 -12.14 0.62 4.98
C HIS A 127 -11.72 -0.59 5.80
N GLY A 128 -11.87 -1.77 5.22
CA GLY A 128 -11.44 -3.04 5.78
C GLY A 128 -11.79 -4.19 4.85
N PHE A 129 -11.54 -5.42 5.29
CA PHE A 129 -11.84 -6.61 4.51
C PHE A 129 -12.25 -7.78 5.40
N ASN A 130 -13.39 -8.42 5.10
CA ASN A 130 -13.87 -9.62 5.75
C ASN A 130 -13.75 -10.83 4.81
N ASN A 131 -13.07 -11.88 5.26
CA ASN A 131 -13.18 -13.18 4.62
C ASN A 131 -14.42 -13.92 5.12
N THR A 132 -15.51 -13.81 4.40
CA THR A 132 -16.79 -14.48 4.68
C THR A 132 -16.94 -15.82 3.95
N SER A 133 -15.89 -16.27 3.25
CA SER A 133 -15.85 -17.54 2.53
C SER A 133 -15.26 -18.66 3.38
N ASP A 134 -15.26 -19.88 2.84
CA ASP A 134 -14.69 -21.09 3.42
C ASP A 134 -13.26 -21.40 2.94
N GLU A 135 -12.65 -20.49 2.19
CA GLU A 135 -11.28 -20.60 1.68
C GLU A 135 -10.42 -19.39 2.08
N ASP A 136 -9.09 -19.55 1.96
CA ASP A 136 -8.16 -18.46 2.22
C ASP A 136 -8.30 -17.32 1.20
N VAL A 137 -8.34 -16.07 1.68
CA VAL A 137 -8.19 -14.89 0.84
C VAL A 137 -6.76 -14.39 0.92
N VAL A 138 -6.18 -14.05 -0.23
CA VAL A 138 -4.83 -13.51 -0.33
C VAL A 138 -4.86 -12.11 -0.91
N LEU A 139 -4.30 -11.16 -0.18
CA LEU A 139 -4.19 -9.76 -0.59
C LEU A 139 -2.72 -9.35 -0.75
N VAL A 140 -2.44 -8.58 -1.80
CA VAL A 140 -1.30 -7.67 -1.86
C VAL A 140 -1.83 -6.27 -1.63
N TRP A 141 -1.17 -5.51 -0.78
CA TRP A 141 -1.60 -4.17 -0.41
C TRP A 141 -0.41 -3.24 -0.22
N GLY A 142 -0.67 -1.95 -0.12
CA GLY A 142 0.39 -0.98 0.14
C GLY A 142 -0.11 0.34 0.67
N TRP A 143 0.70 0.95 1.54
CA TRP A 143 0.53 2.32 2.01
C TRP A 143 1.42 3.26 1.20
N MET A 144 0.82 4.27 0.59
CA MET A 144 1.52 5.27 -0.21
C MET A 144 1.72 6.54 0.60
N GLY A 145 2.97 6.80 1.01
CA GLY A 145 3.33 7.96 1.83
C GLY A 145 3.65 7.66 3.30
N ALA A 146 3.59 6.40 3.72
CA ALA A 146 4.00 5.97 5.05
C ALA A 146 4.79 4.67 5.01
N GLY A 147 5.98 4.64 5.60
CA GLY A 147 6.88 3.50 5.60
C GLY A 147 6.75 2.57 6.81
N SER A 148 5.76 2.77 7.68
CA SER A 148 5.51 1.94 8.87
C SER A 148 4.08 2.13 9.39
N ILE A 149 3.63 1.23 10.29
CA ILE A 149 2.33 1.36 11.00
C ILE A 149 2.26 2.70 11.73
N ASP A 150 3.28 3.03 12.52
CA ASP A 150 3.30 4.28 13.31
C ASP A 150 3.21 5.52 12.41
N ALA A 151 3.87 5.49 11.25
CA ALA A 151 3.86 6.60 10.31
C ALA A 151 2.54 6.71 9.54
N SER A 152 1.77 5.62 9.40
CA SER A 152 0.52 5.61 8.61
C SER A 152 -0.62 6.39 9.25
N GLY A 153 -0.56 6.62 10.57
CA GLY A 153 -1.68 7.19 11.31
C GLY A 153 -2.87 6.24 11.41
N TYR A 154 -2.58 4.94 11.56
CA TYR A 154 -3.58 3.89 11.70
C TYR A 154 -4.55 4.18 12.84
N GLN A 155 -5.84 4.10 12.56
CA GLN A 155 -6.92 4.24 13.52
C GLN A 155 -8.02 3.23 13.24
N VAL A 156 -8.31 2.36 14.21
CA VAL A 156 -9.46 1.45 14.13
C VAL A 156 -10.77 2.20 14.40
N HIS A 157 -11.84 1.77 13.71
CA HIS A 157 -13.16 2.39 13.90
C HIS A 157 -13.69 2.10 15.31
N PRO A 158 -14.25 3.11 16.05
CA PRO A 158 -14.73 2.94 17.42
C PRO A 158 -15.81 1.86 17.61
N GLU A 159 -16.49 1.49 16.54
CA GLU A 159 -17.60 0.52 16.53
C GLU A 159 -17.24 -0.82 15.86
N HIS A 160 -15.96 -1.10 15.62
CA HIS A 160 -15.51 -2.28 14.86
C HIS A 160 -15.87 -3.63 15.52
N HIS A 161 -16.19 -3.66 16.81
CA HIS A 161 -16.57 -4.87 17.56
C HIS A 161 -18.06 -4.96 17.88
N LYS A 162 -18.92 -4.13 17.27
CA LYS A 162 -20.36 -4.16 17.50
C LYS A 162 -21.08 -5.06 16.51
#